data_72c69f44cac5641a48d54b3a9b4d9e94
#
_entry.id   72c69f44cac5641a48d54b3a9b4d9e94
#
_cell.length_a   1.000
_cell.length_b   1.000
_cell.length_c   1.000
_cell.angle_alpha   90.00
_cell.angle_beta   90.00
_cell.angle_gamma   90.00
#
_symmetry.space_group_name_H-M   'P 1'
#
loop_
_entity.id
_entity.type
_entity.pdbx_description
1 polymer ?
#
loop_
_entity_poly.entity_id
_entity_poly.type
_entity_poly.pdbx_seq_one_letter_code
_entity_poly.pdbx_strand_id
1 'polypeptide(L)'
;MDRRSNNIAIFQDSMDLIKANQKLQQAVQFSIQNQKLYVPSQAIALPEPGKSSCKTIVSSKRSFEAASAYAKAGKRVCVLNFASATNPGGGVTRGS
;
A
#
# COMPACT_ATOMS: atom_id res chain seq x y z
N MET A 1 -5.26 -12.52 -24.46
CA MET A 1 -5.88 -12.39 -23.12
C MET A 1 -6.25 -10.95 -22.91
N ASP A 2 -7.47 -10.65 -22.48
CA ASP A 2 -7.88 -9.27 -22.23
C ASP A 2 -7.24 -8.72 -20.94
N ARG A 3 -7.35 -7.41 -20.74
CA ARG A 3 -6.75 -6.73 -19.59
C ARG A 3 -7.27 -7.29 -18.25
N ARG A 4 -8.57 -7.55 -18.18
CA ARG A 4 -9.21 -8.05 -16.94
C ARG A 4 -8.72 -9.45 -16.58
N SER A 5 -8.69 -10.36 -17.55
CA SER A 5 -8.16 -11.72 -17.35
C SER A 5 -6.69 -11.71 -16.98
N ASN A 6 -5.90 -10.83 -17.61
CA ASN A 6 -4.49 -10.66 -17.28
C ASN A 6 -4.30 -10.17 -15.84
N ASN A 7 -5.12 -9.21 -15.40
CA ASN A 7 -5.05 -8.70 -14.03
C ASN A 7 -5.40 -9.77 -13.00
N ILE A 8 -6.37 -10.62 -13.29
CA ILE A 8 -6.73 -11.76 -12.42
C ILE A 8 -5.54 -12.72 -12.29
N ALA A 9 -4.89 -13.03 -13.41
CA ALA A 9 -3.72 -13.90 -13.40
C ALA A 9 -2.56 -13.31 -12.59
N ILE A 10 -2.31 -12.01 -12.72
CA ILE A 10 -1.28 -11.30 -11.94
C ILE A 10 -1.59 -11.34 -10.45
N PHE A 11 -2.85 -11.10 -10.08
CA PHE A 11 -3.28 -11.17 -8.69
C PHE A 11 -3.07 -12.57 -8.12
N GLN A 12 -3.49 -13.61 -8.84
CA GLN A 12 -3.32 -14.99 -8.40
C GLN A 12 -1.84 -15.35 -8.24
N ASP A 13 -1.00 -14.96 -9.19
CA ASP A 13 0.44 -15.18 -9.14
C ASP A 13 1.06 -14.51 -7.92
N SER A 14 0.65 -13.28 -7.61
CA SER A 14 1.12 -12.54 -6.43
C SER A 14 0.73 -13.26 -5.13
N MET A 15 -0.50 -13.78 -5.04
CA MET A 15 -0.95 -14.52 -3.86
C MET A 15 -0.17 -15.82 -3.69
N ASP A 16 0.10 -16.53 -4.78
CA ASP A 16 0.89 -17.76 -4.77
C ASP A 16 2.32 -17.47 -4.33
N LEU A 17 2.91 -16.38 -4.79
CA LEU A 17 4.25 -15.96 -4.39
C LEU A 17 4.32 -15.69 -2.88
N ILE A 18 3.34 -15.00 -2.31
CA ILE A 18 3.27 -14.73 -0.88
C ILE A 18 3.21 -16.03 -0.09
N LYS A 19 2.39 -16.99 -0.52
CA LYS A 19 2.26 -18.29 0.13
C LYS A 19 3.56 -19.10 0.08
N ALA A 20 4.34 -18.95 -0.97
CA ALA A 20 5.58 -19.69 -1.19
C ALA A 20 6.82 -19.02 -0.58
N ASN A 21 6.73 -17.77 -0.15
CA ASN A 21 7.89 -16.99 0.29
C ASN A 21 7.76 -16.58 1.75
N GLN A 22 8.64 -17.13 2.60
CA GLN A 22 8.61 -16.89 4.04
C GLN A 22 8.86 -15.43 4.41
N LYS A 23 9.73 -14.74 3.70
CA LYS A 23 10.00 -13.31 3.97
C LYS A 23 8.78 -12.45 3.70
N LEU A 24 8.02 -12.75 2.64
CA LEU A 24 6.78 -12.04 2.33
C LEU A 24 5.70 -12.32 3.37
N GLN A 25 5.59 -13.57 3.84
CA GLN A 25 4.67 -13.92 4.93
C GLN A 25 5.00 -13.17 6.21
N GLN A 26 6.27 -13.05 6.56
CA GLN A 26 6.73 -12.29 7.72
C GLN A 26 6.41 -10.80 7.57
N ALA A 27 6.57 -10.23 6.38
CA ALA A 27 6.22 -8.85 6.10
C ALA A 27 4.72 -8.60 6.25
N VAL A 28 3.88 -9.52 5.78
CA VAL A 28 2.42 -9.44 5.94
C VAL A 28 2.04 -9.50 7.42
N GLN A 29 2.63 -10.42 8.19
CA GLN A 29 2.37 -10.54 9.62
C GLN A 29 2.79 -9.28 10.37
N PHE A 30 3.95 -8.74 10.06
CA PHE A 30 4.42 -7.48 10.64
C PHE A 30 3.44 -6.34 10.36
N SER A 31 2.96 -6.23 9.13
CA SER A 31 1.97 -5.22 8.73
C SER A 31 0.66 -5.37 9.51
N ILE A 32 0.15 -6.59 9.65
CA ILE A 32 -1.08 -6.86 10.40
C ILE A 32 -0.92 -6.48 11.88
N GLN A 33 0.20 -6.86 12.50
CA GLN A 33 0.46 -6.58 13.91
C GLN A 33 0.60 -5.09 14.21
N ASN A 34 1.06 -4.31 13.24
CA ASN A 34 1.28 -2.87 13.39
C ASN A 34 0.17 -2.03 12.80
N GLN A 35 -0.92 -2.65 12.37
CA GLN A 35 -2.07 -1.95 11.82
C GLN A 35 -2.78 -1.15 12.91
N LYS A 36 -3.19 0.07 12.57
CA LYS A 36 -3.92 0.93 13.49
C LYS A 36 -5.17 1.46 12.81
N LEU A 37 -6.31 1.24 13.44
CA LEU A 37 -7.60 1.71 12.93
C LEU A 37 -8.00 3.00 13.64
N TYR A 38 -8.32 4.03 12.85
CA TYR A 38 -8.87 5.30 13.35
C TYR A 38 -10.33 5.37 12.94
N VAL A 39 -11.21 5.54 13.93
CA VAL A 39 -12.66 5.69 13.71
C VAL A 39 -13.08 7.15 13.81
N PRO A 40 -14.20 7.57 13.17
CA PRO A 40 -14.60 8.99 13.16
C PRO A 40 -14.82 9.60 14.54
N SER A 41 -15.25 8.81 15.53
CA SER A 41 -15.48 9.26 16.90
C SER A 41 -14.21 9.40 17.73
N GLN A 42 -13.09 8.94 17.22
CA GLN A 42 -11.81 8.93 17.94
C GLN A 42 -11.10 10.28 17.78
N ALA A 43 -10.70 10.87 18.89
CA ALA A 43 -9.88 12.08 18.85
C ALA A 43 -8.44 11.72 18.45
N ILE A 44 -7.89 12.45 17.49
CA ILE A 44 -6.54 12.26 17.01
C ILE A 44 -5.72 13.49 17.40
N ALA A 45 -4.65 13.28 18.17
CA ALA A 45 -3.72 14.36 18.49
C ALA A 45 -2.78 14.58 17.29
N LEU A 46 -2.76 15.80 16.77
CA LEU A 46 -1.84 16.15 15.70
C LEU A 46 -0.48 16.48 16.30
N PRO A 47 0.62 16.00 15.67
CA PRO A 47 1.97 16.38 16.10
C PRO A 47 2.22 17.86 15.83
N GLU A 48 3.14 18.45 16.58
CA GLU A 48 3.57 19.82 16.32
C GLU A 48 4.22 19.92 14.93
N PRO A 49 4.02 21.04 14.22
CA PRO A 49 4.69 21.25 12.93
C PRO A 49 6.21 21.17 13.06
N GLY A 50 6.84 20.47 12.14
CA GLY A 50 8.29 20.42 12.06
C GLY A 50 8.88 21.76 11.66
N LYS A 51 10.17 21.93 11.93
CA LYS A 51 10.91 23.16 11.58
C LYS A 51 11.38 23.18 10.12
N SER A 52 11.37 22.02 9.46
CA SER A 52 11.79 21.90 8.06
C SER A 52 10.66 22.27 7.12
N SER A 53 10.99 22.90 6.00
CA SER A 53 10.03 23.16 4.93
C SER A 53 9.74 21.87 4.16
N CYS A 54 8.49 21.72 3.73
CA CYS A 54 8.06 20.58 2.92
C CYS A 54 8.30 20.85 1.43
N LYS A 55 8.86 19.87 0.73
CA LYS A 55 9.06 19.94 -0.72
C LYS A 55 7.99 19.09 -1.41
N THR A 56 7.25 19.69 -2.34
CA THR A 56 6.24 18.98 -3.13
C THR A 56 6.83 18.63 -4.49
N ILE A 57 6.72 17.35 -4.86
CA ILE A 57 7.22 16.83 -6.14
C ILE A 57 6.08 16.13 -6.85
N VAL A 58 5.88 16.46 -8.13
CA VAL A 58 4.92 15.78 -9.00
C VAL A 58 5.68 14.87 -9.95
N SER A 59 5.23 13.63 -10.08
CA SER A 59 5.87 12.60 -10.89
C SER A 59 4.83 11.82 -11.67
N SER A 60 5.22 11.28 -12.83
CA SER A 60 4.37 10.38 -13.61
C SER A 60 4.38 8.94 -13.11
N LYS A 61 5.14 8.63 -12.06
CA LYS A 61 5.21 7.29 -11.48
C LYS A 61 3.91 6.95 -10.77
N ARG A 62 3.57 5.66 -10.76
CA ARG A 62 2.49 5.14 -9.92
C ARG A 62 2.89 5.26 -8.45
N SER A 63 1.89 5.28 -7.54
CA SER A 63 2.12 5.51 -6.11
C SER A 63 3.13 4.55 -5.50
N PHE A 64 2.98 3.24 -5.75
CA PHE A 64 3.91 2.25 -5.18
C PHE A 64 5.27 2.26 -5.86
N GLU A 65 5.36 2.62 -7.14
CA GLU A 65 6.65 2.81 -7.81
C GLU A 65 7.45 3.94 -7.17
N ALA A 66 6.79 5.08 -6.92
CA ALA A 66 7.42 6.21 -6.24
C ALA A 66 7.82 5.85 -4.82
N ALA A 67 6.93 5.18 -4.08
CA ALA A 67 7.21 4.73 -2.72
C ALA A 67 8.40 3.79 -2.66
N SER A 68 8.48 2.82 -3.59
CA SER A 68 9.58 1.86 -3.68
C SER A 68 10.91 2.56 -3.93
N ALA A 69 10.94 3.55 -4.82
CA ALA A 69 12.15 4.31 -5.12
C ALA A 69 12.67 5.06 -3.88
N TYR A 70 11.78 5.71 -3.14
CA TYR A 70 12.17 6.41 -1.91
C TYR A 70 12.60 5.44 -0.81
N ALA A 71 11.92 4.32 -0.66
CA ALA A 71 12.28 3.30 0.33
C ALA A 71 13.67 2.72 0.04
N LYS A 72 13.98 2.45 -1.22
CA LYS A 72 15.31 1.98 -1.63
C LYS A 72 16.41 3.01 -1.38
N ALA A 73 16.05 4.30 -1.38
CA ALA A 73 16.97 5.40 -1.04
C ALA A 73 17.12 5.60 0.47
N GLY A 74 16.54 4.74 1.29
CA GLY A 74 16.63 4.82 2.75
C GLY A 74 15.67 5.80 3.40
N LYS A 75 14.66 6.27 2.68
CA LYS A 75 13.68 7.21 3.22
C LYS A 75 12.54 6.48 3.93
N ARG A 76 11.96 7.13 4.92
CA ARG A 76 10.69 6.67 5.53
C ARG A 76 9.54 7.09 4.63
N VAL A 77 8.68 6.13 4.27
CA VAL A 77 7.63 6.35 3.26
C VAL A 77 6.26 6.03 3.84
N CYS A 78 5.29 6.90 3.54
CA CYS A 78 3.88 6.64 3.76
C CYS A 78 3.16 6.77 2.43
N VAL A 79 2.31 5.79 2.09
CA VAL A 79 1.61 5.74 0.81
C VAL A 79 0.11 5.74 1.03
N LEU A 80 -0.61 6.64 0.36
CA LEU A 80 -2.07 6.62 0.35
C LEU A 80 -2.54 5.44 -0.51
N ASN A 81 -3.36 4.57 0.08
CA ASN A 81 -4.01 3.48 -0.64
C ASN A 81 -5.43 3.91 -1.02
N PHE A 82 -5.72 3.91 -2.32
CA PHE A 82 -7.05 4.24 -2.85
C PHE A 82 -7.97 3.02 -2.72
N ALA A 83 -8.27 2.64 -1.49
CA ALA A 83 -9.05 1.45 -1.19
C ALA A 83 -10.54 1.64 -1.51
N SER A 84 -11.24 0.52 -1.75
CA SER A 84 -12.69 0.53 -1.88
C SER A 84 -13.34 0.87 -0.52
N ALA A 85 -14.39 1.68 -0.54
CA ALA A 85 -15.13 2.04 0.66
C ALA A 85 -16.00 0.90 1.20
N THR A 86 -16.32 -0.08 0.36
CA THR A 86 -17.31 -1.12 0.69
C THR A 86 -16.77 -2.56 0.61
N ASN A 87 -15.74 -2.81 -0.20
CA ASN A 87 -15.21 -4.16 -0.42
C ASN A 87 -13.72 -4.22 -0.10
N PRO A 88 -13.30 -5.02 0.90
CA PRO A 88 -11.87 -5.26 1.13
C PRO A 88 -11.19 -5.79 -0.13
N GLY A 89 -10.10 -5.13 -0.54
CA GLY A 89 -9.41 -5.46 -1.79
C GLY A 89 -10.08 -4.97 -3.06
N GLY A 90 -11.25 -4.32 -2.95
CA GLY A 90 -11.99 -3.81 -4.11
C GLY A 90 -12.38 -4.91 -5.07
N GLY A 91 -12.17 -4.68 -6.37
CA GLY A 91 -12.47 -5.65 -7.42
C GLY A 91 -11.27 -6.46 -7.90
N VAL A 92 -10.22 -6.60 -7.08
CA VAL A 92 -8.96 -7.23 -7.50
C VAL A 92 -9.15 -8.68 -7.99
N THR A 93 -10.07 -9.44 -7.38
CA THR A 93 -10.36 -10.82 -7.80
C THR A 93 -11.11 -10.87 -9.15
N ARG A 94 -11.65 -9.75 -9.59
CA ARG A 94 -12.40 -9.62 -10.85
C ARG A 94 -11.62 -8.84 -11.90
N GLY A 95 -10.36 -8.54 -11.65
CA GLY A 95 -9.46 -7.90 -12.60
C GLY A 95 -9.55 -6.37 -12.65
N SER A 96 -10.01 -5.74 -11.59
CA SER A 96 -9.99 -4.27 -11.47
C SER A 96 -8.59 -3.73 -11.25
#